data_945de7088c5bd97a6012a85a2480042a
#
_entry.id   945de7088c5bd97a6012a85a2480042a
#
_cell.length_a   1.000
_cell.length_b   1.000
_cell.length_c   1.000
_cell.angle_alpha   90.00
_cell.angle_beta   90.00
_cell.angle_gamma   90.00
#
_symmetry.space_group_name_H-M   'P 1'
#
loop_
_entity.id
_entity.type
_entity.pdbx_description
1 polymer ?
#
loop_
_entity_poly.entity_id
_entity_poly.type
_entity_poly.pdbx_seq_one_letter_code
_entity_poly.pdbx_strand_id
1 'polypeptide(L)'
;MSKKILAVDDDNDILDVIKIILEDEGYEVFTLANGKQVFDIVKENVPDLILLDVMLGGLDGRDICRALKEHDIFKKIPVVMISASHNLNNLLLMPGAPDNFLAKPFDIDRLIEIVKAQLAA
;
A
#
# COMPACT_ATOMS: atom_id res chain seq x y z
N MET A 1 -0.25 5.94 20.39
CA MET A 1 0.84 5.59 19.48
C MET A 1 0.36 5.65 18.04
N SER A 2 1.22 6.17 17.15
CA SER A 2 0.84 6.33 15.76
C SER A 2 0.86 4.99 15.03
N LYS A 3 -0.13 4.78 14.15
CA LYS A 3 -0.12 3.65 13.23
C LYS A 3 0.95 3.88 12.15
N LYS A 4 1.59 2.80 11.72
CA LYS A 4 2.67 2.83 10.74
C LYS A 4 2.15 2.43 9.36
N ILE A 5 2.45 3.25 8.37
CA ILE A 5 2.04 3.00 6.98
C ILE A 5 3.29 2.92 6.11
N LEU A 6 3.40 1.86 5.32
CA LEU A 6 4.43 1.75 4.29
C LEU A 6 3.80 2.09 2.94
N ALA A 7 4.34 3.10 2.26
CA ALA A 7 3.91 3.49 0.93
C ALA A 7 4.98 3.13 -0.09
N VAL A 8 4.61 2.35 -1.10
CA VAL A 8 5.53 1.85 -2.13
C VAL A 8 5.06 2.32 -3.50
N ASP A 9 5.87 3.13 -4.16
CA ASP A 9 5.58 3.68 -5.49
C ASP A 9 6.91 4.08 -6.13
N ASP A 10 7.08 3.86 -7.43
CA ASP A 10 8.31 4.25 -8.12
C ASP A 10 8.37 5.76 -8.43
N ASP A 11 7.29 6.49 -8.19
CA ASP A 11 7.23 7.94 -8.35
C ASP A 11 7.44 8.63 -6.99
N ASN A 12 8.60 9.24 -6.81
CA ASN A 12 8.95 9.93 -5.57
C ASN A 12 8.03 11.11 -5.25
N ASP A 13 7.49 11.78 -6.25
CA ASP A 13 6.57 12.90 -6.03
C ASP A 13 5.27 12.42 -5.40
N ILE A 14 4.76 11.27 -5.85
CA ILE A 14 3.57 10.66 -5.26
C ILE A 14 3.85 10.23 -3.83
N LEU A 15 5.01 9.63 -3.57
CA LEU A 15 5.39 9.23 -2.21
C LEU A 15 5.46 10.43 -1.28
N ASP A 16 6.02 11.55 -1.73
CA ASP A 16 6.10 12.76 -0.93
C ASP A 16 4.71 13.30 -0.58
N VAL A 17 3.81 13.30 -1.55
CA VAL A 17 2.43 13.75 -1.34
C VAL A 17 1.71 12.85 -0.35
N ILE A 18 1.80 11.53 -0.52
CA ILE A 18 1.18 10.56 0.40
C ILE A 18 1.71 10.77 1.81
N LYS A 19 3.01 10.92 1.94
CA LYS A 19 3.63 11.12 3.26
C LYS A 19 3.12 12.37 3.95
N ILE A 20 3.09 13.50 3.24
CA ILE A 20 2.61 14.76 3.79
C ILE A 20 1.16 14.63 4.26
N ILE A 21 0.30 14.08 3.41
CA ILE A 21 -1.13 13.95 3.70
C ILE A 21 -1.36 13.07 4.93
N LEU A 22 -0.72 11.91 4.98
CA LEU A 22 -0.99 10.94 6.04
C LEU A 22 -0.28 11.30 7.34
N GLU A 23 0.88 11.92 7.29
CA GLU A 23 1.53 12.42 8.50
C GLU A 23 0.71 13.54 9.15
N ASP A 24 0.07 14.37 8.33
CA ASP A 24 -0.83 15.41 8.82
C ASP A 24 -2.04 14.81 9.55
N GLU A 25 -2.43 13.59 9.21
CA GLU A 25 -3.52 12.85 9.87
C GLU A 25 -3.06 12.09 11.12
N GLY A 26 -1.77 12.17 11.45
CA GLY A 26 -1.23 11.56 12.67
C GLY A 26 -0.59 10.17 12.46
N TYR A 27 -0.43 9.74 11.23
CA TYR A 27 0.22 8.45 10.94
C TYR A 27 1.73 8.61 10.81
N GLU A 28 2.46 7.54 11.08
CA GLU A 28 3.90 7.44 10.79
C GLU A 28 4.06 6.78 9.43
N VAL A 29 4.70 7.47 8.48
CA VAL A 29 4.77 6.99 7.09
C VAL A 29 6.21 6.70 6.69
N PHE A 30 6.43 5.47 6.22
CA PHE A 30 7.68 5.06 5.59
C PHE A 30 7.43 4.99 4.08
N THR A 31 8.36 5.50 3.28
CA THR A 31 8.24 5.47 1.82
C THR A 31 9.33 4.60 1.23
N LEU A 32 9.00 3.92 0.12
CA LEU A 32 9.93 3.03 -0.56
C LEU A 32 9.68 3.13 -2.06
N ALA A 33 10.71 3.53 -2.80
CA ALA A 33 10.60 3.72 -4.25
C ALA A 33 10.93 2.45 -5.05
N ASN A 34 11.22 1.35 -4.37
CA ASN A 34 11.69 0.11 -5.00
C ASN A 34 10.96 -1.10 -4.41
N GLY A 35 10.23 -1.81 -5.25
CA GLY A 35 9.49 -2.99 -4.81
C GLY A 35 10.35 -4.16 -4.33
N LYS A 36 11.63 -4.18 -4.72
CA LYS A 36 12.55 -5.28 -4.34
C LYS A 36 12.82 -5.34 -2.84
N GLN A 37 12.70 -4.21 -2.15
CA GLN A 37 13.03 -4.11 -0.73
C GLN A 37 11.83 -4.24 0.19
N VAL A 38 10.63 -4.49 -0.36
CA VAL A 38 9.41 -4.52 0.45
C VAL A 38 9.49 -5.53 1.58
N PHE A 39 9.91 -6.76 1.29
CA PHE A 39 9.98 -7.80 2.32
C PHE A 39 10.98 -7.48 3.42
N ASP A 40 12.14 -6.93 3.07
CA ASP A 40 13.15 -6.57 4.05
C ASP A 40 12.64 -5.47 4.98
N ILE A 41 12.00 -4.46 4.42
CA ILE A 41 11.45 -3.34 5.19
C ILE A 41 10.29 -3.81 6.08
N VAL A 42 9.43 -4.67 5.57
CA VAL A 42 8.30 -5.21 6.34
C VAL A 42 8.79 -6.04 7.52
N LYS A 43 9.86 -6.80 7.35
CA LYS A 43 10.46 -7.57 8.45
C LYS A 43 11.03 -6.66 9.54
N GLU A 44 11.70 -5.59 9.14
CA GLU A 44 12.36 -4.68 10.09
C GLU A 44 11.37 -3.79 10.82
N ASN A 45 10.36 -3.29 10.11
CA ASN A 45 9.38 -2.34 10.62
C ASN A 45 8.00 -2.79 10.19
N VAL A 46 7.43 -3.76 10.88
CA VAL A 46 6.11 -4.30 10.53
C VAL A 46 5.09 -3.17 10.49
N PRO A 47 4.57 -2.82 9.31
CA PRO A 47 3.59 -1.74 9.20
C PRO A 47 2.19 -2.22 9.58
N ASP A 48 1.33 -1.26 9.89
CA ASP A 48 -0.08 -1.52 10.13
C ASP A 48 -0.89 -1.52 8.84
N LEU A 49 -0.34 -0.94 7.78
CA LEU A 49 -0.97 -0.86 6.46
C LEU A 49 0.11 -0.68 5.39
N ILE A 50 -0.10 -1.29 4.24
CA ILE A 50 0.77 -1.09 3.07
C ILE A 50 -0.04 -0.48 1.94
N LEU A 51 0.43 0.65 1.41
CA LEU A 51 -0.06 1.24 0.17
C LEU A 51 0.91 0.84 -0.93
N LEU A 52 0.45 0.14 -1.95
CA LEU A 52 1.33 -0.54 -2.90
C LEU A 52 0.87 -0.25 -4.33
N ASP A 53 1.74 0.43 -5.10
CA ASP A 53 1.46 0.67 -6.53
C ASP A 53 1.58 -0.64 -7.33
N VAL A 54 0.77 -0.79 -8.33
CA VAL A 54 0.84 -1.93 -9.26
C VAL A 54 2.10 -1.85 -10.13
N MET A 55 2.44 -0.65 -10.60
CA MET A 55 3.57 -0.45 -11.51
C MET A 55 4.80 0.02 -10.73
N LEU A 56 5.77 -0.87 -10.54
CA LEU A 56 6.96 -0.60 -9.74
C LEU A 56 8.25 -0.78 -10.55
N GLY A 57 8.37 -0.07 -11.66
CA GLY A 57 9.61 -0.01 -12.43
C GLY A 57 10.17 -1.39 -12.79
N GLY A 58 9.40 -2.21 -13.48
CA GLY A 58 9.82 -3.56 -13.85
C GLY A 58 9.33 -4.67 -12.93
N LEU A 59 8.75 -4.30 -11.78
CA LEU A 59 8.09 -5.24 -10.89
C LEU A 59 6.60 -4.98 -10.88
N ASP A 60 5.82 -6.05 -10.72
CA ASP A 60 4.37 -5.97 -10.62
C ASP A 60 3.97 -6.02 -9.14
N GLY A 61 3.35 -4.93 -8.66
CA GLY A 61 2.89 -4.86 -7.27
C GLY A 61 1.89 -5.95 -6.91
N ARG A 62 1.17 -6.48 -7.90
CA ARG A 62 0.22 -7.60 -7.65
C ARG A 62 0.94 -8.85 -7.19
N ASP A 63 2.13 -9.12 -7.74
CA ASP A 63 2.94 -10.26 -7.33
C ASP A 63 3.47 -10.07 -5.90
N ILE A 64 3.86 -8.85 -5.56
CA ILE A 64 4.31 -8.52 -4.21
C ILE A 64 3.16 -8.69 -3.22
N CYS A 65 1.97 -8.21 -3.56
CA CYS A 65 0.77 -8.36 -2.72
C CYS A 65 0.46 -9.84 -2.48
N ARG A 66 0.49 -10.64 -3.54
CA ARG A 66 0.23 -12.07 -3.43
C ARG A 66 1.23 -12.74 -2.48
N ALA A 67 2.51 -12.42 -2.65
CA ALA A 67 3.55 -12.99 -1.80
C ALA A 67 3.38 -12.59 -0.33
N LEU A 68 2.99 -11.34 -0.06
CA LEU A 68 2.69 -10.89 1.30
C LEU A 68 1.50 -11.65 1.88
N LYS A 69 0.44 -11.84 1.10
CA LYS A 69 -0.78 -12.53 1.55
C LYS A 69 -0.58 -14.04 1.73
N GLU A 70 0.41 -14.62 1.09
CA GLU A 70 0.77 -16.03 1.26
C GLU A 70 1.71 -16.26 2.45
N HIS A 71 2.29 -15.19 3.01
CA HIS A 71 3.23 -15.29 4.11
C HIS A 71 2.48 -15.37 5.45
N ASP A 72 2.81 -16.36 6.28
CA ASP A 72 2.10 -16.61 7.54
C ASP A 72 2.08 -15.42 8.49
N ILE A 73 3.17 -14.64 8.52
CA ILE A 73 3.29 -13.49 9.42
C ILE A 73 2.66 -12.24 8.80
N PHE A 74 2.88 -12.01 7.51
CA PHE A 74 2.51 -10.74 6.85
C PHE A 74 1.10 -10.74 6.26
N LYS A 75 0.44 -11.89 6.14
CA LYS A 75 -0.88 -11.98 5.52
C LYS A 75 -1.96 -11.15 6.23
N LYS A 76 -1.74 -10.83 7.50
CA LYS A 76 -2.69 -10.05 8.30
C LYS A 76 -2.58 -8.53 8.05
N ILE A 77 -1.50 -8.07 7.43
CA ILE A 77 -1.31 -6.65 7.17
C ILE A 77 -2.25 -6.26 6.02
N PRO A 78 -3.14 -5.29 6.22
CA PRO A 78 -3.97 -4.82 5.11
C PRO A 78 -3.13 -4.17 4.03
N VAL A 79 -3.46 -4.47 2.78
CA VAL A 79 -2.79 -3.93 1.60
C VAL A 79 -3.82 -3.20 0.75
N VAL A 80 -3.55 -1.93 0.44
CA VAL A 80 -4.34 -1.15 -0.49
C VAL A 80 -3.51 -0.97 -1.76
N MET A 81 -4.01 -1.50 -2.89
CA MET A 81 -3.37 -1.32 -4.18
C MET A 81 -3.70 0.04 -4.76
N ILE A 82 -2.71 0.69 -5.37
CA ILE A 82 -2.90 1.96 -6.07
C ILE A 82 -2.58 1.74 -7.54
N SER A 83 -3.47 2.14 -8.44
CA SER A 83 -3.26 1.89 -9.88
C SER A 83 -3.99 2.88 -10.77
N ALA A 84 -3.36 3.21 -11.90
CA ALA A 84 -4.00 3.95 -12.99
C ALA A 84 -4.88 3.04 -13.85
N SER A 85 -4.80 1.72 -13.68
CA SER A 85 -5.59 0.76 -14.46
C SER A 85 -7.04 0.75 -14.00
N HIS A 86 -7.98 0.57 -14.96
CA HIS A 86 -9.40 0.54 -14.68
C HIS A 86 -9.94 -0.86 -14.31
N ASN A 87 -9.12 -1.90 -14.39
CA ASN A 87 -9.55 -3.30 -14.21
C ASN A 87 -9.13 -3.89 -12.87
N LEU A 88 -9.29 -3.14 -11.79
CA LEU A 88 -8.93 -3.61 -10.45
C LEU A 88 -9.99 -4.50 -9.80
N ASN A 89 -11.21 -4.50 -10.30
CA ASN A 89 -12.31 -5.27 -9.71
C ASN A 89 -12.01 -6.77 -9.66
N ASN A 90 -11.36 -7.30 -10.68
CA ASN A 90 -11.03 -8.72 -10.74
C ASN A 90 -9.93 -9.11 -9.75
N LEU A 91 -9.10 -8.14 -9.33
CA LEU A 91 -8.03 -8.41 -8.36
C LEU A 91 -8.57 -8.83 -7.01
N LEU A 92 -9.72 -8.30 -6.61
CA LEU A 92 -10.32 -8.59 -5.30
C LEU A 92 -10.87 -10.01 -5.21
N LEU A 93 -11.01 -10.68 -6.35
CA LEU A 93 -11.55 -12.05 -6.42
C LEU A 93 -10.47 -13.11 -6.51
N MET A 94 -9.20 -12.71 -6.66
CA MET A 94 -8.10 -13.65 -6.86
C MET A 94 -7.44 -14.02 -5.53
N PRO A 95 -6.86 -15.24 -5.42
CA PRO A 95 -6.06 -15.60 -4.26
C PRO A 95 -4.91 -14.59 -4.08
N GLY A 96 -4.65 -14.16 -2.85
CA GLY A 96 -3.63 -13.16 -2.58
C GLY A 96 -4.03 -11.76 -2.98
N ALA A 97 -5.32 -11.50 -3.07
CA ALA A 97 -5.86 -10.17 -3.42
C ALA A 97 -5.56 -9.13 -2.34
N PRO A 98 -5.46 -7.83 -2.73
CA PRO A 98 -5.39 -6.77 -1.74
C PRO A 98 -6.72 -6.62 -0.99
N ASP A 99 -6.67 -5.93 0.14
CA ASP A 99 -7.88 -5.68 0.95
C ASP A 99 -8.75 -4.59 0.33
N ASN A 100 -8.14 -3.68 -0.41
CA ASN A 100 -8.85 -2.64 -1.13
C ASN A 100 -7.95 -2.06 -2.22
N PHE A 101 -8.48 -1.17 -3.02
CA PHE A 101 -7.69 -0.49 -4.05
C PHE A 101 -8.10 0.98 -4.18
N LEU A 102 -7.19 1.79 -4.72
CA LEU A 102 -7.38 3.22 -4.92
C LEU A 102 -6.94 3.56 -6.35
N ALA A 103 -7.84 4.14 -7.14
CA ALA A 103 -7.52 4.51 -8.52
C ALA A 103 -6.71 5.81 -8.57
N LYS A 104 -5.76 5.89 -9.51
CA LYS A 104 -5.03 7.12 -9.82
C LYS A 104 -5.72 7.85 -10.98
N PRO A 105 -5.76 9.17 -10.97
CA PRO A 105 -5.36 10.05 -9.87
C PRO A 105 -6.34 9.93 -8.71
N PHE A 106 -5.82 9.88 -7.49
CA PHE A 106 -6.68 9.78 -6.33
C PHE A 106 -6.97 11.15 -5.73
N ASP A 107 -8.13 11.23 -5.10
CA ASP A 107 -8.56 12.35 -4.30
C ASP A 107 -7.94 12.23 -2.90
N ILE A 108 -7.47 13.34 -2.34
CA ILE A 108 -6.89 13.39 -0.99
C ILE A 108 -7.86 12.81 0.03
N ASP A 109 -9.12 13.22 -0.02
CA ASP A 109 -10.14 12.75 0.92
C ASP A 109 -10.37 11.24 0.78
N ARG A 110 -10.34 10.73 -0.45
CA ARG A 110 -10.51 9.31 -0.70
C ARG A 110 -9.35 8.49 -0.14
N LEU A 111 -8.11 8.98 -0.28
CA LEU A 111 -6.95 8.34 0.31
C LEU A 111 -7.10 8.24 1.83
N ILE A 112 -7.47 9.34 2.47
CA ILE A 112 -7.66 9.39 3.93
C ILE A 112 -8.76 8.44 4.36
N GLU A 113 -9.89 8.41 3.65
CA GLU A 113 -11.01 7.50 3.97
C GLU A 113 -10.61 6.04 3.91
N ILE A 114 -9.91 5.64 2.83
CA ILE A 114 -9.49 4.25 2.65
C ILE A 114 -8.54 3.84 3.77
N VAL A 115 -7.58 4.70 4.09
CA VAL A 115 -6.61 4.41 5.15
C VAL A 115 -7.30 4.25 6.49
N LYS A 116 -8.19 5.17 6.84
CA LYS A 116 -8.93 5.10 8.11
C LYS A 116 -9.78 3.84 8.19
N ALA A 117 -10.46 3.49 7.11
CA ALA A 117 -11.31 2.30 7.07
C ALA A 117 -10.51 1.02 7.29
N GLN A 118 -9.35 0.91 6.66
CA GLN A 118 -8.51 -0.27 6.79
C GLN A 118 -7.88 -0.39 8.18
N LEU A 119 -7.52 0.72 8.79
CA LEU A 119 -6.89 0.73 10.11
C LEU A 119 -7.88 0.62 11.26
N ALA A 120 -9.16 0.87 11.00
CA ALA A 120 -10.22 0.75 12.01
C ALA A 120 -10.71 -0.68 12.19
N ALA A 121 -10.42 -1.55 11.23
CA ALA A 121 -10.92 -2.93 11.22
C ALA A 121 -10.12 -3.82 12.17
#